data_1845bc21fe02b3550b56ddd42b89e929
#
_entry.id   1845bc21fe02b3550b56ddd42b89e929
#
_cell.length_a   1.000
_cell.length_b   1.000
_cell.length_c   1.000
_cell.angle_alpha   90.00
_cell.angle_beta   90.00
_cell.angle_gamma   90.00
#
_symmetry.space_group_name_H-M   'P 1'
#
loop_
_entity.id
_entity.type
_entity.pdbx_description
1 polymer ?
#
loop_
_entity_poly.entity_id
_entity_poly.type
_entity_poly.pdbx_seq_one_letter_code
_entity_poly.pdbx_strand_id
1 'polypeptide(L)'
;MDEEFTIIDTKSRSEKIKDFILTNKKKIIFFVSSIILILIFFFGVGEYNKNKKLKISDLYNSTIIGYADQNKDVAIENLVKIILEKDPTYSPLSLYYIIDNNLILDKEKINDLFSVIIDDTKLEKEIKNLIIYKKALFFVNEIDENELLKILKPLINSKSIWKSHALYLLAEFFYQKNEKQKSKEFFNEIITLENSNNDLKIEAQKRINRDFSD
;
A
#
# COMPACT_ATOMS: atom_id res chain seq x y z
N MET A 1 -49.88 -30.76 -59.00
CA MET A 1 -50.01 -30.04 -57.72
C MET A 1 -49.29 -30.92 -56.71
N ASP A 2 -47.99 -30.72 -56.61
CA ASP A 2 -47.15 -31.46 -55.67
C ASP A 2 -47.04 -30.59 -54.38
N GLU A 3 -47.70 -31.06 -53.32
CA GLU A 3 -47.61 -30.53 -52.01
C GLU A 3 -46.26 -30.94 -51.38
N GLU A 4 -45.30 -30.09 -51.41
CA GLU A 4 -44.07 -30.25 -50.61
C GLU A 4 -44.43 -30.17 -49.13
N PHE A 5 -44.55 -31.33 -48.48
CA PHE A 5 -44.57 -31.40 -47.00
C PHE A 5 -43.19 -31.03 -46.46
N THR A 6 -43.04 -29.77 -46.00
CA THR A 6 -41.91 -29.37 -45.18
C THR A 6 -41.96 -30.18 -43.88
N ILE A 7 -41.07 -31.13 -43.74
CA ILE A 7 -40.85 -31.86 -42.47
C ILE A 7 -40.35 -30.86 -41.43
N ILE A 8 -41.26 -30.38 -40.61
CA ILE A 8 -40.91 -29.56 -39.44
C ILE A 8 -40.14 -30.44 -38.47
N ASP A 9 -38.87 -30.14 -38.25
CA ASP A 9 -38.01 -30.81 -37.29
C ASP A 9 -38.60 -30.65 -35.87
N THR A 10 -39.34 -31.65 -35.43
CA THR A 10 -40.07 -31.70 -34.16
C THR A 10 -39.25 -32.24 -33.01
N LYS A 11 -37.91 -32.25 -33.12
CA LYS A 11 -37.06 -32.64 -31.99
C LYS A 11 -37.37 -31.79 -30.78
N SER A 12 -37.70 -32.45 -29.69
CA SER A 12 -37.96 -31.80 -28.44
C SER A 12 -36.70 -31.01 -27.99
N ARG A 13 -36.86 -29.94 -27.20
CA ARG A 13 -35.75 -29.11 -26.70
C ARG A 13 -34.71 -29.96 -25.97
N SER A 14 -35.13 -31.00 -25.28
CA SER A 14 -34.27 -31.96 -24.59
C SER A 14 -33.43 -32.82 -25.54
N GLU A 15 -33.99 -33.23 -26.70
CA GLU A 15 -33.26 -34.00 -27.71
C GLU A 15 -32.20 -33.16 -28.41
N LYS A 16 -32.48 -31.89 -28.70
CA LYS A 16 -31.50 -30.97 -29.30
C LYS A 16 -30.31 -30.73 -28.34
N ILE A 17 -30.56 -30.59 -27.03
CA ILE A 17 -29.52 -30.49 -26.01
C ILE A 17 -28.69 -31.79 -25.94
N LYS A 18 -29.33 -32.93 -25.95
CA LYS A 18 -28.67 -34.24 -25.89
C LYS A 18 -27.76 -34.48 -27.12
N ASP A 19 -28.27 -34.18 -28.32
CA ASP A 19 -27.47 -34.24 -29.55
C ASP A 19 -26.29 -33.31 -29.55
N PHE A 20 -26.46 -32.06 -29.06
CA PHE A 20 -25.38 -31.10 -28.93
C PHE A 20 -24.28 -31.60 -27.97
N ILE A 21 -24.68 -32.16 -26.82
CA ILE A 21 -23.72 -32.71 -25.84
C ILE A 21 -22.96 -33.90 -26.43
N LEU A 22 -23.65 -34.82 -27.09
CA LEU A 22 -23.03 -36.00 -27.68
C LEU A 22 -22.07 -35.65 -28.82
N THR A 23 -22.45 -34.69 -29.67
CA THR A 23 -21.63 -34.25 -30.81
C THR A 23 -20.39 -33.48 -30.36
N ASN A 24 -20.51 -32.70 -29.27
CA ASN A 24 -19.42 -31.87 -28.78
C ASN A 24 -18.75 -32.43 -27.50
N LYS A 25 -18.94 -33.68 -27.15
CA LYS A 25 -18.49 -34.32 -25.91
C LYS A 25 -17.03 -34.04 -25.60
N LYS A 26 -16.11 -34.18 -26.58
CA LYS A 26 -14.66 -33.90 -26.37
C LYS A 26 -14.40 -32.45 -26.04
N LYS A 27 -15.06 -31.49 -26.70
CA LYS A 27 -14.91 -30.06 -26.46
C LYS A 27 -15.45 -29.66 -25.09
N ILE A 28 -16.60 -30.24 -24.70
CA ILE A 28 -17.23 -29.99 -23.40
C ILE A 28 -16.32 -30.50 -22.26
N ILE A 29 -15.80 -31.75 -22.39
CA ILE A 29 -14.89 -32.32 -21.41
C ILE A 29 -13.64 -31.45 -21.29
N PHE A 30 -13.02 -31.01 -22.40
CA PHE A 30 -11.87 -30.14 -22.40
C PHE A 30 -12.16 -28.80 -21.68
N PHE A 31 -13.29 -28.18 -21.96
CA PHE A 31 -13.71 -26.92 -21.34
C PHE A 31 -13.96 -27.10 -19.84
N VAL A 32 -14.67 -28.14 -19.43
CA VAL A 32 -14.92 -28.41 -18.01
C VAL A 32 -13.62 -28.73 -17.26
N SER A 33 -12.74 -29.55 -17.85
CA SER A 33 -11.44 -29.84 -17.22
C SER A 33 -10.55 -28.59 -17.09
N SER A 34 -10.58 -27.67 -18.05
CA SER A 34 -9.89 -26.41 -18.00
C SER A 34 -10.40 -25.52 -16.84
N ILE A 35 -11.71 -25.43 -16.66
CA ILE A 35 -12.30 -24.70 -15.52
C ILE A 35 -11.86 -25.31 -14.19
N ILE A 36 -11.89 -26.64 -14.07
CA ILE A 36 -11.47 -27.32 -12.83
C ILE A 36 -9.99 -27.02 -12.52
N LEU A 37 -9.11 -27.05 -13.52
CA LEU A 37 -7.69 -26.72 -13.33
C LEU A 37 -7.50 -25.26 -12.88
N ILE A 38 -8.24 -24.32 -13.46
CA ILE A 38 -8.21 -22.91 -13.05
C ILE A 38 -8.66 -22.76 -11.58
N LEU A 39 -9.72 -23.46 -11.18
CA LEU A 39 -10.20 -23.43 -9.80
C LEU A 39 -9.16 -24.01 -8.82
N ILE A 40 -8.57 -25.17 -9.14
CA ILE A 40 -7.52 -25.78 -8.31
C ILE A 40 -6.32 -24.84 -8.17
N PHE A 41 -5.91 -24.20 -9.26
CA PHE A 41 -4.83 -23.21 -9.23
C PHE A 41 -5.18 -22.01 -8.31
N PHE A 42 -6.39 -21.48 -8.44
CA PHE A 42 -6.84 -20.33 -7.64
C PHE A 42 -6.89 -20.65 -6.14
N PHE A 43 -7.44 -21.83 -5.79
CA PHE A 43 -7.48 -22.30 -4.40
C PHE A 43 -6.09 -22.59 -3.85
N GLY A 44 -5.21 -23.22 -4.65
CA GLY A 44 -3.82 -23.51 -4.25
C GLY A 44 -3.02 -22.25 -3.97
N VAL A 45 -3.10 -21.23 -4.83
CA VAL A 45 -2.44 -19.93 -4.62
C VAL A 45 -3.02 -19.22 -3.40
N GLY A 46 -4.34 -19.28 -3.21
CA GLY A 46 -4.98 -18.67 -2.03
C GLY A 46 -4.48 -19.26 -0.72
N GLU A 47 -4.42 -20.59 -0.63
CA GLU A 47 -3.95 -21.29 0.58
C GLU A 47 -2.44 -21.07 0.81
N TYR A 48 -1.64 -21.06 -0.25
CA TYR A 48 -0.21 -20.74 -0.17
C TYR A 48 0.02 -19.34 0.42
N ASN A 49 -0.69 -18.32 -0.10
CA ASN A 49 -0.57 -16.94 0.38
C ASN A 49 -1.02 -16.80 1.83
N LYS A 50 -2.10 -17.49 2.21
CA LYS A 50 -2.59 -17.51 3.60
C LYS A 50 -1.54 -18.11 4.54
N ASN A 51 -0.99 -19.26 4.19
CA ASN A 51 0.03 -19.93 5.00
C ASN A 51 1.33 -19.11 5.09
N LYS A 52 1.71 -18.44 4.00
CA LYS A 52 2.85 -17.50 4.00
C LYS A 52 2.58 -16.35 4.99
N LYS A 53 1.41 -15.73 4.93
CA LYS A 53 1.04 -14.62 5.82
C LYS A 53 1.01 -15.05 7.29
N LEU A 54 0.51 -16.25 7.61
CA LEU A 54 0.52 -16.81 8.96
C LEU A 54 1.96 -16.94 9.49
N LYS A 55 2.87 -17.51 8.70
CA LYS A 55 4.29 -17.63 9.09
C LYS A 55 4.95 -16.28 9.36
N ILE A 56 4.67 -15.27 8.54
CA ILE A 56 5.17 -13.90 8.73
C ILE A 56 4.60 -13.30 10.01
N SER A 57 3.29 -13.47 10.25
CA SER A 57 2.61 -13.03 11.46
C SER A 57 3.21 -13.68 12.72
N ASP A 58 3.40 -14.99 12.71
CA ASP A 58 3.96 -15.72 13.83
C ASP A 58 5.40 -15.28 14.12
N LEU A 59 6.22 -15.10 13.06
CA LEU A 59 7.58 -14.59 13.21
C LEU A 59 7.59 -13.17 13.79
N TYR A 60 6.72 -12.28 13.31
CA TYR A 60 6.58 -10.92 13.84
C TYR A 60 6.20 -10.94 15.32
N ASN A 61 5.11 -11.65 15.66
CA ASN A 61 4.60 -11.70 17.02
C ASN A 61 5.63 -12.33 17.99
N SER A 62 6.26 -13.44 17.62
CA SER A 62 7.29 -14.06 18.45
C SER A 62 8.52 -13.15 18.64
N THR A 63 8.90 -12.38 17.62
CA THR A 63 10.02 -11.44 17.70
C THR A 63 9.72 -10.28 18.65
N ILE A 64 8.54 -9.64 18.53
CA ILE A 64 8.22 -8.47 19.38
C ILE A 64 7.89 -8.87 20.83
N ILE A 65 7.19 -10.00 21.05
CA ILE A 65 6.89 -10.50 22.40
C ILE A 65 8.18 -10.96 23.10
N GLY A 66 9.03 -11.69 22.38
CA GLY A 66 10.29 -12.20 22.91
C GLY A 66 11.44 -11.18 22.95
N TYR A 67 11.23 -9.93 22.51
CA TYR A 67 12.31 -8.95 22.38
C TYR A 67 13.04 -8.67 23.70
N ALA A 68 12.33 -8.66 24.83
CA ALA A 68 12.94 -8.45 26.15
C ALA A 68 13.92 -9.56 26.55
N ASP A 69 13.70 -10.79 26.06
CA ASP A 69 14.45 -11.99 26.39
C ASP A 69 15.42 -12.43 25.29
N GLN A 70 15.31 -11.81 24.09
CA GLN A 70 16.12 -12.14 22.93
C GLN A 70 17.32 -11.20 22.79
N ASN A 71 18.38 -11.70 22.15
CA ASN A 71 19.46 -10.85 21.68
C ASN A 71 18.91 -9.86 20.65
N LYS A 72 19.24 -8.56 20.83
CA LYS A 72 18.87 -7.47 19.92
C LYS A 72 19.17 -7.78 18.44
N ASP A 73 20.30 -8.44 18.17
CA ASP A 73 20.72 -8.78 16.80
C ASP A 73 19.77 -9.78 16.13
N VAL A 74 19.27 -10.76 16.88
CA VAL A 74 18.29 -11.74 16.39
C VAL A 74 16.96 -11.06 16.08
N ALA A 75 16.52 -10.12 16.92
CA ALA A 75 15.30 -9.34 16.66
C ALA A 75 15.44 -8.49 15.40
N ILE A 76 16.57 -7.83 15.22
CA ILE A 76 16.87 -7.05 14.00
C ILE A 76 16.84 -7.94 12.76
N GLU A 77 17.49 -9.10 12.80
CA GLU A 77 17.55 -10.05 11.68
C GLU A 77 16.13 -10.51 11.29
N ASN A 78 15.32 -10.90 12.26
CA ASN A 78 13.95 -11.33 12.03
C ASN A 78 13.09 -10.21 11.44
N LEU A 79 13.15 -8.99 11.98
CA LEU A 79 12.36 -7.85 11.50
C LEU A 79 12.78 -7.45 10.08
N VAL A 80 14.09 -7.42 9.79
CA VAL A 80 14.59 -7.16 8.43
C VAL A 80 14.12 -8.26 7.46
N LYS A 81 14.18 -9.52 7.87
CA LYS A 81 13.65 -10.63 7.06
C LYS A 81 12.16 -10.44 6.74
N ILE A 82 11.34 -10.05 7.73
CA ILE A 82 9.93 -9.76 7.50
C ILE A 82 9.73 -8.61 6.50
N ILE A 83 10.54 -7.56 6.57
CA ILE A 83 10.49 -6.45 5.60
C ILE A 83 10.76 -6.95 4.19
N LEU A 84 11.77 -7.81 4.02
CA LEU A 84 12.16 -8.38 2.73
C LEU A 84 11.12 -9.36 2.15
N GLU A 85 10.21 -9.90 2.98
CA GLU A 85 9.06 -10.70 2.49
C GLU A 85 8.00 -9.86 1.77
N LYS A 86 8.09 -8.52 1.86
CA LYS A 86 7.23 -7.55 1.17
C LYS A 86 5.74 -7.76 1.48
N ASP A 87 5.43 -8.17 2.72
CA ASP A 87 4.06 -8.28 3.18
C ASP A 87 3.47 -6.89 3.44
N PRO A 88 2.29 -6.56 2.89
CA PRO A 88 1.73 -5.21 2.99
C PRO A 88 1.36 -4.78 4.42
N THR A 89 1.25 -5.72 5.36
CA THR A 89 0.94 -5.46 6.76
C THR A 89 2.21 -5.48 7.63
N TYR A 90 2.93 -6.59 7.58
CA TYR A 90 4.01 -6.83 8.54
C TYR A 90 5.33 -6.16 8.15
N SER A 91 5.59 -5.88 6.86
CA SER A 91 6.80 -5.15 6.47
C SER A 91 6.83 -3.72 7.01
N PRO A 92 5.76 -2.89 6.85
CA PRO A 92 5.71 -1.58 7.50
C PRO A 92 5.76 -1.63 9.02
N LEU A 93 5.05 -2.58 9.65
CA LEU A 93 5.05 -2.73 11.11
C LEU A 93 6.44 -3.07 11.65
N SER A 94 7.18 -3.95 10.95
CA SER A 94 8.56 -4.30 11.33
C SER A 94 9.50 -3.10 11.24
N LEU A 95 9.38 -2.28 10.19
CA LEU A 95 10.19 -1.06 10.08
C LEU A 95 9.87 -0.06 11.19
N TYR A 96 8.59 0.13 11.50
CA TYR A 96 8.20 1.05 12.60
C TYR A 96 8.71 0.55 13.94
N TYR A 97 8.64 -0.75 14.19
CA TYR A 97 9.19 -1.33 15.42
C TYR A 97 10.71 -1.10 15.53
N ILE A 98 11.45 -1.25 14.42
CA ILE A 98 12.89 -0.97 14.35
C ILE A 98 13.16 0.51 14.70
N ILE A 99 12.40 1.44 14.12
CA ILE A 99 12.56 2.88 14.33
C ILE A 99 12.20 3.28 15.75
N ASP A 100 11.02 2.88 16.22
CA ASP A 100 10.48 3.28 17.54
C ASP A 100 11.35 2.77 18.69
N ASN A 101 12.00 1.61 18.52
CA ASN A 101 12.90 1.04 19.53
C ASN A 101 14.38 1.33 19.26
N ASN A 102 14.73 2.17 18.29
CA ASN A 102 16.11 2.52 17.93
C ASN A 102 17.01 1.27 17.74
N LEU A 103 16.46 0.24 17.07
CA LEU A 103 17.18 -1.01 16.88
C LEU A 103 18.32 -0.89 15.87
N ILE A 104 18.12 -0.10 14.81
CA ILE A 104 19.10 0.22 13.79
C ILE A 104 19.32 1.73 13.83
N LEU A 105 20.57 2.16 14.05
CA LEU A 105 20.97 3.57 14.08
C LEU A 105 21.48 4.06 12.72
N ASP A 106 21.86 3.12 11.85
CA ASP A 106 22.32 3.41 10.50
C ASP A 106 21.16 3.93 9.65
N LYS A 107 21.23 5.22 9.30
CA LYS A 107 20.20 5.94 8.54
C LYS A 107 20.12 5.47 7.09
N GLU A 108 21.23 5.10 6.49
CA GLU A 108 21.26 4.59 5.13
C GLU A 108 20.50 3.25 5.06
N LYS A 109 20.77 2.35 6.01
CA LYS A 109 20.03 1.11 6.13
C LYS A 109 18.52 1.31 6.36
N ILE A 110 18.13 2.28 7.19
CA ILE A 110 16.71 2.64 7.37
C ILE A 110 16.10 3.17 6.07
N ASN A 111 16.84 4.01 5.32
CA ASN A 111 16.39 4.52 4.03
C ASN A 111 16.15 3.38 3.02
N ASP A 112 17.04 2.40 2.97
CA ASP A 112 16.89 1.22 2.10
C ASP A 112 15.66 0.39 2.48
N LEU A 113 15.43 0.17 3.77
CA LEU A 113 14.23 -0.52 4.26
C LEU A 113 12.93 0.23 3.90
N PHE A 114 12.91 1.56 3.98
CA PHE A 114 11.80 2.36 3.45
C PHE A 114 11.61 2.14 1.95
N SER A 115 12.70 2.09 1.19
CA SER A 115 12.64 1.89 -0.26
C SER A 115 12.05 0.53 -0.63
N VAL A 116 12.45 -0.55 0.06
CA VAL A 116 11.83 -1.89 -0.12
C VAL A 116 10.32 -1.84 0.10
N ILE A 117 9.86 -1.11 1.12
CA ILE A 117 8.42 -1.03 1.42
C ILE A 117 7.70 -0.15 0.38
N ILE A 118 8.25 1.01 0.05
CA ILE A 118 7.61 1.98 -0.84
C ILE A 118 7.60 1.49 -2.29
N ASP A 119 8.71 0.90 -2.76
CA ASP A 119 8.89 0.63 -4.19
C ASP A 119 8.56 -0.82 -4.55
N ASP A 120 8.84 -1.76 -3.66
CA ASP A 120 8.75 -3.19 -3.95
C ASP A 120 7.55 -3.89 -3.31
N THR A 121 6.91 -3.29 -2.29
CA THR A 121 5.77 -3.90 -1.61
C THR A 121 4.46 -3.44 -2.25
N LYS A 122 3.56 -4.39 -2.52
CA LYS A 122 2.24 -4.10 -3.08
C LYS A 122 1.31 -3.54 -2.00
N LEU A 123 1.35 -2.22 -1.84
CA LEU A 123 0.54 -1.49 -0.87
C LEU A 123 -0.68 -0.82 -1.52
N GLU A 124 -1.74 -0.63 -0.75
CA GLU A 124 -2.80 0.31 -1.11
C GLU A 124 -2.24 1.74 -1.17
N LYS A 125 -2.81 2.55 -2.06
CA LYS A 125 -2.31 3.90 -2.36
C LYS A 125 -2.15 4.77 -1.10
N GLU A 126 -3.16 4.82 -0.23
CA GLU A 126 -3.10 5.68 0.95
C GLU A 126 -2.16 5.13 2.04
N ILE A 127 -1.97 3.82 2.11
CA ILE A 127 -0.95 3.20 2.97
C ILE A 127 0.46 3.53 2.45
N LYS A 128 0.69 3.43 1.14
CA LYS A 128 1.96 3.86 0.53
C LYS A 128 2.24 5.34 0.81
N ASN A 129 1.25 6.20 0.67
CA ASN A 129 1.35 7.62 0.94
C ASN A 129 1.69 7.90 2.42
N LEU A 130 1.06 7.18 3.35
CA LEU A 130 1.43 7.26 4.78
C LEU A 130 2.90 6.93 5.00
N ILE A 131 3.41 5.87 4.36
CA ILE A 131 4.81 5.45 4.54
C ILE A 131 5.77 6.49 3.95
N ILE A 132 5.44 7.08 2.80
CA ILE A 132 6.21 8.20 2.22
C ILE A 132 6.23 9.39 3.17
N TYR A 133 5.09 9.77 3.76
CA TYR A 133 5.02 10.82 4.76
C TYR A 133 5.89 10.49 5.99
N LYS A 134 5.80 9.27 6.51
CA LYS A 134 6.63 8.83 7.65
C LYS A 134 8.12 8.81 7.33
N LYS A 135 8.51 8.45 6.09
CA LYS A 135 9.90 8.56 5.62
C LYS A 135 10.37 10.01 5.68
N ALA A 136 9.59 10.94 5.13
CA ALA A 136 9.92 12.37 5.17
C ALA A 136 10.05 12.88 6.60
N LEU A 137 9.11 12.52 7.48
CA LEU A 137 9.13 12.91 8.89
C LEU A 137 10.35 12.34 9.63
N PHE A 138 10.77 11.12 9.33
CA PHE A 138 11.95 10.49 9.94
C PHE A 138 13.25 11.20 9.56
N PHE A 139 13.36 11.65 8.30
CA PHE A 139 14.57 12.27 7.77
C PHE A 139 14.58 13.80 7.78
N VAL A 140 13.47 14.47 8.13
CA VAL A 140 13.29 15.93 7.99
C VAL A 140 14.40 16.79 8.57
N ASN A 141 15.06 16.34 9.63
CA ASN A 141 16.15 17.07 10.28
C ASN A 141 17.54 16.79 9.67
N GLU A 142 17.64 15.86 8.72
CA GLU A 142 18.92 15.36 8.21
C GLU A 142 19.09 15.62 6.70
N ILE A 143 18.00 15.96 6.00
CA ILE A 143 17.97 16.17 4.57
C ILE A 143 17.80 17.65 4.20
N ASP A 144 18.19 18.00 3.00
CA ASP A 144 17.99 19.33 2.47
C ASP A 144 16.57 19.54 1.90
N GLU A 145 16.29 20.79 1.49
CA GLU A 145 15.01 21.19 0.90
C GLU A 145 14.65 20.34 -0.33
N ASN A 146 15.61 20.14 -1.23
CA ASN A 146 15.36 19.46 -2.49
C ASN A 146 15.00 17.98 -2.26
N GLU A 147 15.68 17.36 -1.32
CA GLU A 147 15.42 15.97 -0.97
C GLU A 147 14.07 15.81 -0.26
N LEU A 148 13.74 16.71 0.69
CA LEU A 148 12.42 16.70 1.35
C LEU A 148 11.29 16.90 0.34
N LEU A 149 11.41 17.88 -0.56
CA LEU A 149 10.45 18.12 -1.63
C LEU A 149 10.33 16.91 -2.56
N LYS A 150 11.44 16.27 -2.92
CA LYS A 150 11.45 15.05 -3.75
C LYS A 150 10.68 13.91 -3.09
N ILE A 151 10.90 13.67 -1.79
CA ILE A 151 10.17 12.62 -1.04
C ILE A 151 8.68 12.93 -0.99
N LEU A 152 8.29 14.18 -0.71
CA LEU A 152 6.89 14.57 -0.52
C LEU A 152 6.13 14.85 -1.82
N LYS A 153 6.82 15.00 -2.96
CA LYS A 153 6.21 15.29 -4.26
C LYS A 153 5.03 14.39 -4.63
N PRO A 154 5.07 13.06 -4.40
CA PRO A 154 3.92 12.20 -4.69
C PRO A 154 2.66 12.55 -3.88
N LEU A 155 2.82 13.07 -2.67
CA LEU A 155 1.73 13.45 -1.78
C LEU A 155 1.14 14.82 -2.16
N ILE A 156 1.99 15.83 -2.31
CA ILE A 156 1.56 17.22 -2.58
C ILE A 156 0.89 17.34 -3.96
N ASN A 157 1.29 16.53 -4.94
CA ASN A 157 0.73 16.51 -6.29
C ASN A 157 -0.46 15.54 -6.44
N SER A 158 -1.01 15.02 -5.35
CA SER A 158 -2.11 14.05 -5.39
C SER A 158 -3.34 14.55 -4.62
N LYS A 159 -4.43 13.78 -4.73
CA LYS A 159 -5.64 13.95 -3.89
C LYS A 159 -5.58 13.09 -2.62
N SER A 160 -4.38 12.77 -2.14
CA SER A 160 -4.20 11.96 -0.94
C SER A 160 -4.72 12.68 0.30
N ILE A 161 -5.25 11.89 1.25
CA ILE A 161 -5.58 12.39 2.60
C ILE A 161 -4.34 12.88 3.35
N TRP A 162 -3.14 12.44 2.94
CA TRP A 162 -1.86 12.83 3.52
C TRP A 162 -1.30 14.13 2.93
N LYS A 163 -1.95 14.72 1.92
CA LYS A 163 -1.47 15.97 1.30
C LYS A 163 -1.33 17.11 2.33
N SER A 164 -2.35 17.33 3.14
CA SER A 164 -2.31 18.40 4.17
C SER A 164 -1.21 18.18 5.21
N HIS A 165 -0.93 16.92 5.58
CA HIS A 165 0.17 16.59 6.48
C HIS A 165 1.53 16.86 5.85
N ALA A 166 1.70 16.54 4.56
CA ALA A 166 2.93 16.81 3.82
C ALA A 166 3.19 18.31 3.66
N LEU A 167 2.15 19.09 3.35
CA LEU A 167 2.23 20.56 3.28
C LEU A 167 2.58 21.16 4.64
N TYR A 168 2.00 20.64 5.72
CA TYR A 168 2.29 21.12 7.07
C TYR A 168 3.76 20.84 7.46
N LEU A 169 4.27 19.65 7.13
CA LEU A 169 5.68 19.31 7.36
C LEU A 169 6.61 20.26 6.59
N LEU A 170 6.30 20.58 5.33
CA LEU A 170 7.05 21.56 4.54
C LEU A 170 6.97 22.96 5.15
N ALA A 171 5.78 23.40 5.57
CA ALA A 171 5.62 24.70 6.22
C ALA A 171 6.50 24.84 7.48
N GLU A 172 6.49 23.82 8.34
CA GLU A 172 7.34 23.80 9.55
C GLU A 172 8.83 23.75 9.20
N PHE A 173 9.24 22.96 8.21
CA PHE A 173 10.62 22.88 7.75
C PHE A 173 11.14 24.25 7.28
N PHE A 174 10.37 24.95 6.42
CA PHE A 174 10.76 26.28 5.93
C PHE A 174 10.74 27.35 7.04
N TYR A 175 9.81 27.21 7.99
CA TYR A 175 9.77 28.09 9.16
C TYR A 175 11.06 27.95 10.00
N GLN A 176 11.48 26.72 10.29
CA GLN A 176 12.72 26.44 11.02
C GLN A 176 13.97 26.94 10.27
N LYS A 177 13.96 26.93 8.94
CA LYS A 177 15.03 27.49 8.10
C LYS A 177 14.98 29.03 7.99
N ASN A 178 14.05 29.68 8.70
CA ASN A 178 13.79 31.12 8.63
C ASN A 178 13.33 31.60 7.22
N GLU A 179 12.85 30.70 6.39
CA GLU A 179 12.28 30.99 5.08
C GLU A 179 10.77 31.25 5.20
N LYS A 180 10.45 32.34 5.94
CA LYS A 180 9.07 32.65 6.36
C LYS A 180 8.09 32.76 5.21
N GLN A 181 8.52 33.30 4.06
CA GLN A 181 7.61 33.45 2.92
C GLN A 181 7.16 32.09 2.36
N LYS A 182 8.09 31.15 2.16
CA LYS A 182 7.75 29.79 1.71
C LYS A 182 6.88 29.07 2.74
N SER A 183 7.21 29.17 4.01
CA SER A 183 6.42 28.62 5.10
C SER A 183 4.95 29.11 5.05
N LYS A 184 4.76 30.44 4.92
CA LYS A 184 3.44 31.08 4.80
C LYS A 184 2.66 30.56 3.59
N GLU A 185 3.32 30.35 2.46
CA GLU A 185 2.68 29.82 1.24
C GLU A 185 2.12 28.42 1.48
N PHE A 186 2.89 27.51 2.10
CA PHE A 186 2.41 26.16 2.42
C PHE A 186 1.28 26.15 3.45
N PHE A 187 1.32 26.98 4.49
CA PHE A 187 0.20 27.12 5.43
C PHE A 187 -1.06 27.62 4.71
N ASN A 188 -0.95 28.60 3.82
CA ASN A 188 -2.08 29.09 3.05
C ASN A 188 -2.64 28.01 2.10
N GLU A 189 -1.77 27.18 1.49
CA GLU A 189 -2.24 26.07 0.67
C GLU A 189 -3.09 25.08 1.49
N ILE A 190 -2.71 24.77 2.75
CA ILE A 190 -3.51 23.91 3.64
C ILE A 190 -4.89 24.53 3.91
N ILE A 191 -4.94 25.83 4.18
CA ILE A 191 -6.20 26.54 4.49
C ILE A 191 -7.15 26.52 3.31
N THR A 192 -6.64 26.69 2.08
CA THR A 192 -7.43 26.74 0.85
C THR A 192 -7.73 25.35 0.27
N LEU A 193 -7.03 24.30 0.73
CA LEU A 193 -7.23 22.95 0.22
C LEU A 193 -8.63 22.43 0.60
N GLU A 194 -9.46 22.10 -0.40
CA GLU A 194 -10.86 21.69 -0.24
C GLU A 194 -11.02 20.48 0.70
N ASN A 195 -10.18 19.43 0.50
CA ASN A 195 -10.21 18.18 1.27
C ASN A 195 -9.09 18.11 2.33
N SER A 196 -8.71 19.23 2.92
CA SER A 196 -7.72 19.23 3.99
C SER A 196 -8.30 18.66 5.29
N ASN A 197 -7.42 18.07 6.10
CA ASN A 197 -7.75 17.74 7.48
C ASN A 197 -8.12 19.02 8.24
N ASN A 198 -9.30 19.03 8.90
CA ASN A 198 -9.81 20.21 9.59
C ASN A 198 -8.89 20.69 10.72
N ASP A 199 -8.30 19.78 11.48
CA ASP A 199 -7.38 20.14 12.57
C ASP A 199 -6.14 20.84 12.02
N LEU A 200 -5.60 20.37 10.89
CA LEU A 200 -4.47 21.01 10.23
C LEU A 200 -4.84 22.35 9.61
N LYS A 201 -6.08 22.55 9.12
CA LYS A 201 -6.55 23.88 8.68
C LYS A 201 -6.58 24.87 9.84
N ILE A 202 -7.14 24.46 10.96
CA ILE A 202 -7.22 25.27 12.17
C ILE A 202 -5.80 25.62 12.66
N GLU A 203 -4.92 24.64 12.69
CA GLU A 203 -3.55 24.86 13.15
C GLU A 203 -2.76 25.76 12.18
N ALA A 204 -2.88 25.55 10.87
CA ALA A 204 -2.28 26.42 9.86
C ALA A 204 -2.77 27.88 10.01
N GLN A 205 -4.08 28.09 10.25
CA GLN A 205 -4.62 29.42 10.48
C GLN A 205 -4.06 30.06 11.76
N LYS A 206 -3.93 29.31 12.85
CA LYS A 206 -3.28 29.79 14.08
C LYS A 206 -1.84 30.18 13.83
N ARG A 207 -1.08 29.34 13.09
CA ARG A 207 0.31 29.63 12.73
C ARG A 207 0.43 30.90 11.90
N ILE A 208 -0.44 31.10 10.89
CA ILE A 208 -0.47 32.33 10.09
C ILE A 208 -0.72 33.56 10.97
N ASN A 209 -1.70 33.50 11.86
CA ASN A 209 -2.06 34.64 12.72
C ASN A 209 -0.97 34.95 13.77
N ARG A 210 -0.28 33.94 14.30
CA ARG A 210 0.73 34.12 15.34
C ARG A 210 2.09 34.54 14.80
N ASP A 211 2.55 33.88 13.72
CA ASP A 211 3.96 33.92 13.32
C ASP A 211 4.21 34.80 12.09
N PHE A 212 3.13 35.24 11.40
CA PHE A 212 3.21 35.99 10.13
C PHE A 212 2.29 37.24 10.11
N SER A 213 1.72 37.62 11.25
CA SER A 213 1.07 38.93 11.39
C SER A 213 2.16 39.96 11.62
N ASP A 214 2.24 40.96 10.76
CA ASP A 214 3.12 42.16 10.92
C ASP A 214 2.63 43.03 12.08
#